data_a7517650759b860608e23d295c927179
#
_entry.id   a7517650759b860608e23d295c927179
#
_cell.length_a   1.000
_cell.length_b   1.000
_cell.length_c   1.000
_cell.angle_alpha   90.00
_cell.angle_beta   90.00
_cell.angle_gamma   90.00
#
_symmetry.space_group_name_H-M   'P 1'
#
loop_
_entity.id
_entity.type
_entity.pdbx_description
1 polymer ?
#
loop_
_entity_poly.entity_id
_entity_poly.type
_entity_poly.pdbx_seq_one_letter_code
_entity_poly.pdbx_strand_id
1 'polypeptide(L)'
;DTFVLKPEFSRFASYVIINDKSPEKINSLKISKENTWVLQDYLKGNAYCSYSVVQNGKVLAHSIYPSIYCAGQGATVHFESVNIPEIDEIVAKVSQRLNYTGHIAFDFFRSEEDGKVYPIECNPRATSGIYLFSEKDNLPLAFIPDKKLNNIIRATNQTQKMIFLAMILYCMPKLRSFKEARTFFKKLFASKDVIFKLSDIWPFIAQFKTLYHYGIVSKKEKISIIEVSTRDIEWNGN
;
A
#
# COMPACT_ATOMS: atom_id res chain seq x y z
N ASP A 1 -23.12 9.52 12.62
CA ASP A 1 -22.17 8.43 12.35
C ASP A 1 -21.33 8.80 11.13
N THR A 2 -20.05 8.57 11.24
CA THR A 2 -19.08 8.81 10.16
C THR A 2 -18.80 7.48 9.46
N PHE A 3 -18.73 7.49 8.13
CA PHE A 3 -18.61 6.27 7.35
C PHE A 3 -17.65 6.41 6.16
N VAL A 4 -17.21 5.26 5.65
CA VAL A 4 -16.50 5.10 4.39
C VAL A 4 -17.33 4.19 3.49
N LEU A 5 -17.59 4.63 2.27
CA LEU A 5 -18.23 3.83 1.23
C LEU A 5 -17.21 3.63 0.10
N LYS A 6 -16.96 2.38 -0.27
CA LYS A 6 -15.99 2.02 -1.29
C LYS A 6 -16.44 0.81 -2.11
N PRO A 7 -16.05 0.69 -3.41
CA PRO A 7 -16.28 -0.54 -4.15
C PRO A 7 -15.54 -1.70 -3.48
N GLU A 8 -16.11 -2.90 -3.57
CA GLU A 8 -15.45 -4.12 -3.09
C GLU A 8 -14.11 -4.36 -3.80
N PHE A 9 -14.05 -4.06 -5.09
CA PHE A 9 -12.86 -4.15 -5.91
C PHE A 9 -12.47 -2.77 -6.44
N SER A 10 -11.35 -2.25 -5.98
CA SER A 10 -10.77 -0.98 -6.48
C SER A 10 -9.30 -0.90 -6.12
N ARG A 11 -8.59 0.11 -6.66
CA ARG A 11 -7.18 0.37 -6.37
C ARG A 11 -6.95 1.81 -5.93
N PHE A 12 -5.93 2.04 -5.12
CA PHE A 12 -5.46 3.35 -4.67
C PHE A 12 -6.53 4.26 -4.10
N ALA A 13 -7.58 3.68 -3.51
CA ALA A 13 -8.72 4.41 -2.96
C ALA A 13 -9.41 5.37 -3.98
N SER A 14 -9.39 5.05 -5.27
CA SER A 14 -9.86 5.93 -6.36
C SER A 14 -11.33 6.32 -6.23
N TYR A 15 -12.16 5.45 -5.67
CA TYR A 15 -13.60 5.64 -5.54
C TYR A 15 -14.09 5.66 -4.09
N VAL A 16 -13.19 5.95 -3.13
CA VAL A 16 -13.57 6.00 -1.71
C VAL A 16 -14.33 7.30 -1.42
N ILE A 17 -15.50 7.16 -0.83
CA ILE A 17 -16.35 8.25 -0.37
C ILE A 17 -16.32 8.28 1.16
N ILE A 18 -15.92 9.42 1.74
CA ILE A 18 -15.83 9.58 3.19
C ILE A 18 -16.86 10.62 3.62
N ASN A 19 -17.81 10.20 4.48
CA ASN A 19 -18.81 11.07 5.12
C ASN A 19 -19.64 11.96 4.17
N ASP A 20 -19.66 11.63 2.89
CA ASP A 20 -20.46 12.36 1.91
C ASP A 20 -21.81 11.70 1.73
N LYS A 21 -22.84 12.33 2.31
CA LYS A 21 -24.24 11.87 2.28
C LYS A 21 -25.06 12.53 1.17
N SER A 22 -24.43 13.22 0.21
CA SER A 22 -25.17 13.87 -0.87
C SER A 22 -25.92 12.83 -1.71
N PRO A 23 -27.24 12.95 -1.85
CA PRO A 23 -28.04 11.98 -2.62
C PRO A 23 -27.57 11.86 -4.07
N GLU A 24 -27.12 12.97 -4.66
CA GLU A 24 -26.62 13.02 -6.04
C GLU A 24 -25.41 12.12 -6.22
N LYS A 25 -24.47 12.15 -5.26
CA LYS A 25 -23.27 11.33 -5.32
C LYS A 25 -23.55 9.86 -5.08
N ILE A 26 -24.40 9.56 -4.09
CA ILE A 26 -24.80 8.17 -3.79
C ILE A 26 -25.61 7.60 -4.97
N ASN A 27 -26.57 8.35 -5.54
CA ASN A 27 -27.36 7.91 -6.67
C ASN A 27 -26.55 7.76 -7.98
N SER A 28 -25.39 8.45 -8.08
CA SER A 28 -24.49 8.30 -9.22
C SER A 28 -23.68 7.00 -9.18
N LEU A 29 -23.65 6.29 -8.04
CA LEU A 29 -22.91 5.05 -7.91
C LEU A 29 -23.66 3.94 -8.67
N LYS A 30 -22.95 3.26 -9.55
CA LYS A 30 -23.48 2.09 -10.27
C LYS A 30 -23.35 0.85 -9.37
N ILE A 31 -24.19 0.78 -8.34
CA ILE A 31 -24.23 -0.36 -7.42
C ILE A 31 -25.05 -1.47 -8.07
N SER A 32 -24.47 -2.66 -8.23
CA SER A 32 -25.16 -3.85 -8.75
C SER A 32 -24.62 -5.10 -8.05
N LYS A 33 -25.14 -6.27 -8.41
CA LYS A 33 -24.60 -7.55 -7.92
C LYS A 33 -23.17 -7.81 -8.39
N GLU A 34 -22.81 -7.29 -9.55
CA GLU A 34 -21.51 -7.39 -10.17
C GLU A 34 -20.56 -6.29 -9.71
N ASN A 35 -21.10 -5.17 -9.23
CA ASN A 35 -20.34 -4.02 -8.72
C ASN A 35 -20.80 -3.69 -7.29
N THR A 36 -20.39 -4.54 -6.37
CA THR A 36 -20.71 -4.44 -4.95
C THR A 36 -19.91 -3.35 -4.24
N TRP A 37 -20.53 -2.73 -3.24
CA TRP A 37 -19.92 -1.68 -2.43
C TRP A 37 -19.94 -2.06 -0.96
N VAL A 38 -18.92 -1.67 -0.25
CA VAL A 38 -18.75 -1.91 1.18
C VAL A 38 -18.94 -0.60 1.94
N LEU A 39 -19.84 -0.62 2.94
CA LEU A 39 -20.01 0.44 3.92
C LEU A 39 -19.24 0.05 5.19
N GLN A 40 -18.35 0.91 5.63
CA GLN A 40 -17.52 0.71 6.82
C GLN A 40 -17.60 1.92 7.74
N ASP A 41 -17.40 1.73 9.04
CA ASP A 41 -17.18 2.83 9.96
C ASP A 41 -15.88 3.58 9.61
N TYR A 42 -15.94 4.90 9.71
CA TYR A 42 -14.77 5.74 9.53
C TYR A 42 -13.89 5.72 10.77
N LEU A 43 -12.67 5.24 10.63
CA LEU A 43 -11.67 5.22 11.71
C LEU A 43 -10.73 6.43 11.57
N LYS A 44 -10.58 7.18 12.66
CA LYS A 44 -9.49 8.15 12.80
C LYS A 44 -8.27 7.45 13.37
N GLY A 45 -7.10 7.66 12.77
CA GLY A 45 -5.90 7.05 13.30
C GLY A 45 -4.75 6.99 12.30
N ASN A 46 -3.79 6.16 12.64
CA ASN A 46 -2.59 5.98 11.84
C ASN A 46 -2.73 4.76 10.92
N ALA A 47 -2.48 4.96 9.64
CA ALA A 47 -2.54 3.91 8.63
C ALA A 47 -1.23 3.11 8.58
N TYR A 48 -1.36 1.79 8.45
CA TYR A 48 -0.25 0.85 8.28
C TYR A 48 -0.59 -0.13 7.16
N CYS A 49 0.45 -0.62 6.50
CA CYS A 49 0.34 -1.71 5.54
C CYS A 49 1.24 -2.86 5.97
N SER A 50 0.81 -4.09 5.66
CA SER A 50 1.66 -5.27 5.81
C SER A 50 1.82 -6.00 4.49
N TYR A 51 2.90 -6.79 4.40
CA TYR A 51 3.12 -7.73 3.33
C TYR A 51 3.67 -9.02 3.89
N SER A 52 3.15 -10.16 3.42
CA SER A 52 3.55 -11.48 3.90
C SER A 52 3.66 -12.48 2.75
N VAL A 53 4.53 -13.47 2.96
CA VAL A 53 4.57 -14.73 2.22
C VAL A 53 4.11 -15.83 3.16
N VAL A 54 3.12 -16.58 2.73
CA VAL A 54 2.45 -17.59 3.54
C VAL A 54 2.50 -18.94 2.80
N GLN A 55 2.73 -20.05 3.51
CA GLN A 55 2.59 -21.40 2.99
C GLN A 55 1.77 -22.25 3.97
N ASN A 56 0.72 -22.88 3.47
CA ASN A 56 -0.15 -23.77 4.27
C ASN A 56 -0.58 -23.14 5.59
N GLY A 57 -1.05 -21.88 5.52
CA GLY A 57 -1.49 -21.12 6.68
C GLY A 57 -0.38 -20.57 7.58
N LYS A 58 0.90 -20.86 7.30
CA LYS A 58 2.04 -20.41 8.11
C LYS A 58 2.72 -19.22 7.44
N VAL A 59 2.84 -18.12 8.17
CA VAL A 59 3.58 -16.91 7.73
C VAL A 59 5.07 -17.24 7.75
N LEU A 60 5.73 -17.15 6.59
CA LEU A 60 7.16 -17.41 6.43
C LEU A 60 8.00 -16.15 6.29
N ALA A 61 7.43 -15.10 5.69
CA ALA A 61 8.05 -13.77 5.64
C ALA A 61 7.02 -12.71 5.95
N HIS A 62 7.42 -11.63 6.64
CA HIS A 62 6.51 -10.56 7.04
C HIS A 62 7.22 -9.22 7.17
N SER A 63 6.57 -8.16 6.68
CA SER A 63 6.98 -6.77 6.86
C SER A 63 5.79 -5.88 7.14
N ILE A 64 5.99 -4.84 7.95
CA ILE A 64 4.99 -3.83 8.30
C ILE A 64 5.62 -2.45 8.09
N TYR A 65 4.84 -1.51 7.58
CA TYR A 65 5.27 -0.12 7.41
C TYR A 65 4.10 0.86 7.57
N PRO A 66 4.35 2.08 8.10
CA PRO A 66 3.34 3.12 8.20
C PRO A 66 3.08 3.73 6.82
N SER A 67 1.82 4.08 6.54
CA SER A 67 1.39 4.75 5.32
C SER A 67 1.29 6.26 5.56
N ILE A 68 2.43 6.95 5.60
CA ILE A 68 2.51 8.39 5.90
C ILE A 68 2.60 9.23 4.62
N TYR A 69 3.48 8.82 3.69
CA TYR A 69 3.69 9.52 2.43
C TYR A 69 3.05 8.75 1.29
N CYS A 70 2.02 9.36 0.67
CA CYS A 70 1.21 8.71 -0.34
C CYS A 70 1.07 9.55 -1.61
N ALA A 71 1.16 8.87 -2.76
CA ALA A 71 0.64 9.38 -4.02
C ALA A 71 -0.87 9.17 -4.05
N GLY A 72 -1.64 10.21 -4.36
CA GLY A 72 -3.10 10.17 -4.24
C GLY A 72 -3.57 9.97 -2.80
N GLN A 73 -4.58 9.12 -2.61
CA GLN A 73 -5.23 8.86 -1.31
C GLN A 73 -4.73 7.58 -0.63
N GLY A 74 -4.10 6.63 -1.35
CA GLY A 74 -3.80 5.32 -0.76
C GLY A 74 -2.47 4.68 -1.21
N ALA A 75 -1.80 5.18 -2.25
CA ALA A 75 -0.56 4.57 -2.73
C ALA A 75 0.65 5.05 -1.91
N THR A 76 1.05 4.29 -0.91
CA THR A 76 2.24 4.59 -0.10
C THR A 76 3.50 4.58 -0.98
N VAL A 77 4.35 5.61 -0.83
CA VAL A 77 5.56 5.83 -1.61
C VAL A 77 6.84 5.91 -0.79
N HIS A 78 6.71 5.88 0.53
CA HIS A 78 7.82 5.77 1.49
C HIS A 78 7.56 4.61 2.44
N PHE A 79 8.52 3.73 2.57
CA PHE A 79 8.44 2.49 3.31
C PHE A 79 9.50 2.48 4.41
N GLU A 80 9.08 2.29 5.65
CA GLU A 80 9.96 2.17 6.81
C GLU A 80 9.53 0.95 7.63
N SER A 81 10.42 -0.02 7.80
CA SER A 81 10.11 -1.23 8.54
C SER A 81 9.85 -0.91 10.01
N VAL A 82 8.68 -1.31 10.50
CA VAL A 82 8.27 -1.20 11.91
C VAL A 82 7.80 -2.54 12.45
N ASN A 83 7.76 -2.69 13.76
CA ASN A 83 7.23 -3.88 14.43
C ASN A 83 5.94 -3.52 15.19
N ILE A 84 4.85 -4.24 14.88
CA ILE A 84 3.53 -4.06 15.51
C ILE A 84 2.96 -5.45 15.77
N PRO A 85 3.12 -5.99 16.98
CA PRO A 85 2.72 -7.37 17.32
C PRO A 85 1.25 -7.67 17.05
N GLU A 86 0.36 -6.71 17.22
CA GLU A 86 -1.07 -6.88 16.96
C GLU A 86 -1.35 -7.16 15.47
N ILE A 87 -0.59 -6.53 14.57
CA ILE A 87 -0.68 -6.83 13.12
C ILE A 87 -0.17 -8.24 12.83
N ASP A 88 0.96 -8.63 13.44
CA ASP A 88 1.51 -9.98 13.31
C ASP A 88 0.45 -11.04 13.67
N GLU A 89 -0.23 -10.86 14.80
CA GLU A 89 -1.25 -11.80 15.26
C GLU A 89 -2.45 -11.88 14.33
N ILE A 90 -2.95 -10.73 13.83
CA ILE A 90 -4.08 -10.71 12.90
C ILE A 90 -3.72 -11.46 11.62
N VAL A 91 -2.56 -11.14 11.04
CA VAL A 91 -2.09 -11.78 9.80
C VAL A 91 -1.92 -13.29 9.98
N ALA A 92 -1.32 -13.72 11.09
CA ALA A 92 -1.12 -15.13 11.40
C ALA A 92 -2.46 -15.87 11.56
N LYS A 93 -3.40 -15.30 12.32
CA LYS A 93 -4.73 -15.89 12.54
C LYS A 93 -5.52 -16.03 11.23
N VAL A 94 -5.55 -15.00 10.38
CA VAL A 94 -6.25 -15.04 9.10
C VAL A 94 -5.61 -16.06 8.17
N SER A 95 -4.28 -16.03 8.05
CA SER A 95 -3.53 -16.97 7.20
C SER A 95 -3.78 -18.42 7.60
N GLN A 96 -3.73 -18.72 8.89
CA GLN A 96 -3.98 -20.05 9.44
C GLN A 96 -5.42 -20.51 9.21
N ARG A 97 -6.41 -19.63 9.49
CA ARG A 97 -7.84 -19.97 9.34
C ARG A 97 -8.21 -20.29 7.90
N LEU A 98 -7.60 -19.61 6.94
CA LEU A 98 -7.83 -19.83 5.51
C LEU A 98 -6.94 -20.95 4.91
N ASN A 99 -6.02 -21.50 5.68
CA ASN A 99 -4.95 -22.38 5.18
C ASN A 99 -4.28 -21.81 3.92
N TYR A 100 -4.02 -20.49 3.96
CA TYR A 100 -3.61 -19.71 2.80
C TYR A 100 -2.19 -20.10 2.34
N THR A 101 -1.95 -20.05 1.03
CA THR A 101 -0.62 -20.15 0.42
C THR A 101 -0.48 -19.09 -0.65
N GLY A 102 0.56 -18.26 -0.55
CA GLY A 102 0.86 -17.20 -1.51
C GLY A 102 1.27 -15.90 -0.85
N HIS A 103 1.24 -14.82 -1.63
CA HIS A 103 1.42 -13.46 -1.14
C HIS A 103 0.11 -12.95 -0.56
N ILE A 104 0.16 -12.34 0.62
CA ILE A 104 -0.98 -11.64 1.20
C ILE A 104 -0.52 -10.34 1.85
N ALA A 105 -1.29 -9.30 1.65
CA ALA A 105 -1.05 -7.98 2.23
C ALA A 105 -2.34 -7.44 2.82
N PHE A 106 -2.22 -6.65 3.88
CA PHE A 106 -3.35 -6.00 4.52
C PHE A 106 -3.04 -4.54 4.74
N ASP A 107 -4.09 -3.72 4.64
CA ASP A 107 -4.09 -2.35 5.11
C ASP A 107 -4.83 -2.26 6.44
N PHE A 108 -4.27 -1.50 7.38
CA PHE A 108 -4.75 -1.36 8.75
C PHE A 108 -4.89 0.10 9.15
N PHE A 109 -5.78 0.35 10.10
CA PHE A 109 -5.77 1.56 10.90
C PHE A 109 -5.54 1.21 12.37
N ARG A 110 -4.64 1.95 13.02
CA ARG A 110 -4.59 1.99 14.49
C ARG A 110 -5.47 3.16 14.92
N SER A 111 -6.60 2.83 15.54
CA SER A 111 -7.59 3.81 15.99
C SER A 111 -7.01 4.72 17.08
N GLU A 112 -7.28 6.03 16.96
CA GLU A 112 -6.97 7.03 18.01
C GLU A 112 -7.93 6.92 19.19
N GLU A 113 -9.09 6.32 19.01
CA GLU A 113 -10.15 6.24 20.02
C GLU A 113 -9.84 5.16 21.08
N ASP A 114 -9.43 3.96 20.63
CA ASP A 114 -9.21 2.81 21.51
C ASP A 114 -7.81 2.19 21.40
N GLY A 115 -6.95 2.74 20.54
CA GLY A 115 -5.57 2.28 20.32
C GLY A 115 -5.45 0.94 19.59
N LYS A 116 -6.57 0.29 19.24
CA LYS A 116 -6.58 -1.02 18.58
C LYS A 116 -6.27 -0.92 17.11
N VAL A 117 -5.81 -2.03 16.55
CA VAL A 117 -5.52 -2.17 15.12
C VAL A 117 -6.68 -2.89 14.42
N TYR A 118 -7.20 -2.28 13.37
CA TYR A 118 -8.30 -2.79 12.56
C TYR A 118 -7.83 -3.04 11.13
N PRO A 119 -8.00 -4.25 10.57
CA PRO A 119 -7.79 -4.49 9.14
C PRO A 119 -8.93 -3.85 8.35
N ILE A 120 -8.59 -3.12 7.31
CA ILE A 120 -9.58 -2.42 6.46
C ILE A 120 -9.62 -2.94 5.03
N GLU A 121 -8.55 -3.61 4.59
CA GLU A 121 -8.46 -4.18 3.25
C GLU A 121 -7.52 -5.38 3.26
N CYS A 122 -7.83 -6.39 2.43
CA CYS A 122 -6.97 -7.53 2.16
C CYS A 122 -6.61 -7.57 0.68
N ASN A 123 -5.32 -7.66 0.40
CA ASN A 123 -4.75 -7.74 -0.94
C ASN A 123 -4.04 -9.10 -1.10
N PRO A 124 -4.66 -10.14 -1.71
CA PRO A 124 -4.05 -11.47 -1.90
C PRO A 124 -3.03 -11.46 -3.05
N ARG A 125 -2.06 -10.58 -2.98
CA ARG A 125 -1.00 -10.35 -3.98
C ARG A 125 0.23 -9.73 -3.36
N ALA A 126 1.33 -9.69 -4.11
CA ALA A 126 2.48 -8.90 -3.74
C ALA A 126 2.13 -7.39 -3.71
N THR A 127 2.64 -6.70 -2.69
CA THR A 127 2.54 -5.24 -2.52
C THR A 127 3.90 -4.64 -2.24
N SER A 128 3.95 -3.32 -2.09
CA SER A 128 5.20 -2.57 -1.90
C SER A 128 5.99 -2.95 -0.65
N GLY A 129 5.39 -3.65 0.31
CA GLY A 129 6.10 -4.16 1.48
C GLY A 129 7.27 -5.11 1.15
N ILE A 130 7.26 -5.71 -0.05
CA ILE A 130 8.38 -6.53 -0.55
C ILE A 130 9.68 -5.73 -0.67
N TYR A 131 9.62 -4.42 -0.93
CA TYR A 131 10.80 -3.57 -1.08
C TYR A 131 11.60 -3.41 0.22
N LEU A 132 11.00 -3.69 1.36
CA LEU A 132 11.68 -3.60 2.66
C LEU A 132 12.68 -4.72 2.88
N PHE A 133 12.52 -5.85 2.19
CA PHE A 133 13.48 -6.94 2.28
C PHE A 133 14.74 -6.62 1.46
N SER A 134 15.89 -6.88 2.06
CA SER A 134 17.19 -6.83 1.43
C SER A 134 17.66 -8.24 1.05
N GLU A 135 18.73 -8.33 0.27
CA GLU A 135 19.37 -9.61 -0.04
C GLU A 135 19.80 -10.38 1.22
N LYS A 136 20.16 -9.66 2.29
CA LYS A 136 20.58 -10.26 3.58
C LYS A 136 19.43 -10.92 4.33
N ASP A 137 18.19 -10.52 4.07
CA ASP A 137 17.01 -11.05 4.76
C ASP A 137 16.59 -12.42 4.20
N ASN A 138 17.19 -12.86 3.08
CA ASN A 138 16.95 -14.18 2.46
C ASN A 138 15.47 -14.46 2.15
N LEU A 139 14.71 -13.44 1.72
CA LEU A 139 13.29 -13.56 1.36
C LEU A 139 13.02 -14.74 0.40
N PRO A 140 13.89 -15.10 -0.59
CA PRO A 140 13.65 -16.24 -1.49
C PRO A 140 13.42 -17.56 -0.77
N LEU A 141 13.95 -17.76 0.44
CA LEU A 141 13.70 -18.99 1.21
C LEU A 141 12.24 -19.20 1.58
N ALA A 142 11.45 -18.12 1.67
CA ALA A 142 10.01 -18.20 1.95
C ALA A 142 9.19 -18.74 0.77
N PHE A 143 9.78 -18.88 -0.42
CA PHE A 143 9.11 -19.41 -1.61
C PHE A 143 9.49 -20.86 -1.92
N ILE A 144 10.44 -21.44 -1.19
CA ILE A 144 10.82 -22.82 -1.40
C ILE A 144 9.76 -23.71 -0.73
N PRO A 145 9.07 -24.60 -1.50
CA PRO A 145 8.08 -25.50 -0.93
C PRO A 145 8.67 -26.35 0.20
N ASP A 146 7.89 -26.57 1.24
CA ASP A 146 8.23 -27.41 2.40
C ASP A 146 9.52 -27.05 3.14
N LYS A 147 10.07 -25.87 2.85
CA LYS A 147 11.24 -25.37 3.59
C LYS A 147 10.86 -25.07 5.03
N LYS A 148 11.44 -25.82 5.95
CA LYS A 148 11.30 -25.55 7.39
C LYS A 148 12.16 -24.32 7.74
N LEU A 149 11.51 -23.22 8.06
CA LEU A 149 12.14 -22.03 8.61
C LEU A 149 11.94 -22.03 10.14
N ASN A 150 12.99 -21.81 10.89
CA ASN A 150 12.91 -21.74 12.35
C ASN A 150 12.22 -20.46 12.81
N ASN A 151 12.38 -19.37 12.05
CA ASN A 151 11.82 -18.05 12.37
C ASN A 151 11.18 -17.45 11.12
N ILE A 152 10.24 -16.53 11.33
CA ILE A 152 9.67 -15.70 10.26
C ILE A 152 10.79 -14.77 9.72
N ILE A 153 10.97 -14.77 8.40
CA ILE A 153 11.87 -13.83 7.74
C ILE A 153 11.27 -12.42 7.88
N ARG A 154 11.98 -11.52 8.50
CA ARG A 154 11.56 -10.13 8.68
C ARG A 154 12.49 -9.19 7.95
N ALA A 155 11.93 -8.11 7.42
CA ALA A 155 12.74 -7.01 6.94
C ALA A 155 13.57 -6.43 8.11
N THR A 156 14.85 -6.14 7.84
CA THR A 156 15.72 -5.53 8.86
C THR A 156 15.09 -4.27 9.43
N ASN A 157 15.05 -4.15 10.75
CA ASN A 157 14.50 -2.98 11.43
C ASN A 157 15.16 -1.69 10.93
N GLN A 158 14.34 -0.64 10.82
CA GLN A 158 14.75 0.69 10.33
C GLN A 158 15.20 0.74 8.85
N THR A 159 15.01 -0.32 8.09
CA THR A 159 15.18 -0.24 6.63
C THR A 159 14.19 0.78 6.08
N GLN A 160 14.72 1.79 5.36
CA GLN A 160 13.91 2.82 4.72
C GLN A 160 14.10 2.76 3.20
N LYS A 161 13.00 2.72 2.49
CA LYS A 161 12.92 2.71 1.03
C LYS A 161 11.90 3.73 0.56
N MET A 162 12.03 4.19 -0.66
CA MET A 162 11.07 5.12 -1.26
C MET A 162 11.00 4.96 -2.77
N ILE A 163 9.94 5.51 -3.36
CA ILE A 163 9.86 5.81 -4.79
C ILE A 163 10.17 7.30 -4.92
N PHE A 164 11.43 7.63 -5.22
CA PHE A 164 11.96 9.00 -5.17
C PHE A 164 11.11 10.00 -5.96
N LEU A 165 10.81 9.72 -7.23
CA LEU A 165 10.02 10.65 -8.05
C LEU A 165 8.60 10.86 -7.49
N ALA A 166 7.99 9.82 -6.95
CA ALA A 166 6.67 9.94 -6.35
C ALA A 166 6.71 10.76 -5.04
N MET A 167 7.76 10.62 -4.23
CA MET A 167 7.97 11.48 -3.05
C MET A 167 8.03 12.95 -3.45
N ILE A 168 8.82 13.29 -4.48
CA ILE A 168 8.95 14.67 -4.95
C ILE A 168 7.64 15.18 -5.54
N LEU A 169 7.00 14.42 -6.44
CA LEU A 169 5.83 14.89 -7.18
C LEU A 169 4.54 14.97 -6.36
N TYR A 170 4.35 14.03 -5.41
CA TYR A 170 3.08 13.91 -4.69
C TYR A 170 3.14 14.32 -3.22
N CYS A 171 4.31 14.22 -2.57
CA CYS A 171 4.41 14.49 -1.14
C CYS A 171 5.02 15.86 -0.84
N MET A 172 6.05 16.28 -1.58
CA MET A 172 6.68 17.58 -1.39
C MET A 172 5.70 18.76 -1.54
N PRO A 173 4.79 18.81 -2.53
CA PRO A 173 3.82 19.92 -2.67
C PRO A 173 2.79 19.98 -1.54
N LYS A 174 2.64 18.92 -0.74
CA LYS A 174 1.69 18.88 0.39
C LYS A 174 2.28 19.42 1.71
N LEU A 175 3.57 19.77 1.72
CA LEU A 175 4.23 20.27 2.93
C LEU A 175 3.70 21.67 3.28
N ARG A 176 3.28 21.84 4.53
CA ARG A 176 2.63 23.08 5.00
C ARG A 176 3.44 23.84 6.07
N SER A 177 4.47 23.19 6.65
CA SER A 177 5.28 23.78 7.71
C SER A 177 6.75 23.48 7.55
N PHE A 178 7.61 24.30 8.15
CA PHE A 178 9.05 24.06 8.19
C PHE A 178 9.39 22.76 8.93
N LYS A 179 8.63 22.40 9.96
CA LYS A 179 8.80 21.13 10.69
C LYS A 179 8.52 19.91 9.80
N GLU A 180 7.45 19.98 9.02
CA GLU A 180 7.13 18.92 8.03
C GLU A 180 8.21 18.82 6.96
N ALA A 181 8.64 19.95 6.40
CA ALA A 181 9.70 20.00 5.40
C ALA A 181 11.00 19.37 5.94
N ARG A 182 11.43 19.74 7.14
CA ARG A 182 12.61 19.15 7.79
C ARG A 182 12.47 17.64 7.94
N THR A 183 11.31 17.15 8.39
CA THR A 183 11.05 15.72 8.55
C THR A 183 11.07 15.00 7.21
N PHE A 184 10.43 15.57 6.19
CA PHE A 184 10.39 15.06 4.84
C PHE A 184 11.80 14.90 4.25
N PHE A 185 12.63 15.96 4.29
CA PHE A 185 13.98 15.89 3.77
C PHE A 185 14.86 14.91 4.55
N LYS A 186 14.70 14.81 5.88
CA LYS A 186 15.38 13.79 6.69
C LYS A 186 15.04 12.37 6.19
N LYS A 187 13.77 12.08 5.94
CA LYS A 187 13.32 10.78 5.41
C LYS A 187 13.81 10.57 3.97
N LEU A 188 13.75 11.60 3.13
CA LEU A 188 14.20 11.55 1.73
C LEU A 188 15.69 11.16 1.64
N PHE A 189 16.55 11.76 2.46
CA PHE A 189 18.00 11.49 2.44
C PHE A 189 18.38 10.20 3.18
N ALA A 190 17.58 9.74 4.14
CA ALA A 190 17.79 8.48 4.85
C ALA A 190 17.34 7.25 4.06
N SER A 191 16.45 7.42 3.06
CA SER A 191 15.85 6.33 2.32
C SER A 191 16.60 6.03 1.03
N LYS A 192 16.60 4.75 0.64
CA LYS A 192 17.11 4.31 -0.66
C LYS A 192 15.95 4.23 -1.66
N ASP A 193 16.16 4.77 -2.86
CA ASP A 193 15.19 4.59 -3.94
C ASP A 193 15.10 3.12 -4.36
N VAL A 194 13.88 2.63 -4.61
CA VAL A 194 13.64 1.23 -5.01
C VAL A 194 13.92 0.99 -6.49
N ILE A 195 13.96 2.03 -7.30
CA ILE A 195 14.11 1.96 -8.76
C ILE A 195 15.54 2.30 -9.19
N PHE A 196 16.16 3.29 -8.54
CA PHE A 196 17.52 3.72 -8.89
C PHE A 196 18.56 2.71 -8.43
N LYS A 197 19.39 2.23 -9.38
CA LYS A 197 20.59 1.44 -9.12
C LYS A 197 21.73 1.96 -9.99
N LEU A 198 22.91 2.16 -9.39
CA LEU A 198 24.12 2.58 -10.14
C LEU A 198 24.53 1.56 -11.21
N SER A 199 24.31 0.27 -10.96
CA SER A 199 24.60 -0.80 -11.91
C SER A 199 23.61 -0.89 -13.08
N ASP A 200 22.42 -0.29 -12.93
CA ASP A 200 21.38 -0.22 -13.96
C ASP A 200 20.53 1.04 -13.77
N ILE A 201 20.91 2.11 -14.45
CA ILE A 201 20.23 3.42 -14.36
C ILE A 201 19.01 3.53 -15.29
N TRP A 202 18.86 2.63 -16.25
CA TRP A 202 17.84 2.74 -17.30
C TRP A 202 16.42 2.70 -16.75
N PRO A 203 16.06 1.86 -15.77
CA PRO A 203 14.72 1.89 -15.17
C PRO A 203 14.37 3.26 -14.55
N PHE A 204 15.35 3.92 -13.93
CA PHE A 204 15.14 5.26 -13.38
C PHE A 204 14.90 6.30 -14.47
N ILE A 205 15.69 6.27 -15.56
CA ILE A 205 15.50 7.18 -16.71
C ILE A 205 14.18 6.91 -17.41
N ALA A 206 13.80 5.64 -17.57
CA ALA A 206 12.55 5.25 -18.22
C ALA A 206 11.30 5.80 -17.50
N GLN A 207 11.35 6.05 -16.18
CA GLN A 207 10.24 6.66 -15.44
C GLN A 207 9.81 8.01 -16.04
N PHE A 208 10.75 8.83 -16.50
CA PHE A 208 10.42 10.14 -17.09
C PHE A 208 9.64 10.00 -18.39
N LYS A 209 10.03 9.03 -19.23
CA LYS A 209 9.27 8.69 -20.45
C LYS A 209 7.87 8.18 -20.13
N THR A 210 7.75 7.31 -19.13
CA THR A 210 6.48 6.76 -18.65
C THR A 210 5.57 7.85 -18.11
N LEU A 211 6.10 8.72 -17.24
CA LEU A 211 5.34 9.85 -16.69
C LEU A 211 4.87 10.82 -17.76
N TYR A 212 5.73 11.12 -18.76
CA TYR A 212 5.36 11.94 -19.90
C TYR A 212 4.19 11.32 -20.68
N HIS A 213 4.28 10.02 -20.99
CA HIS A 213 3.20 9.28 -21.65
C HIS A 213 1.90 9.30 -20.84
N TYR A 214 1.98 9.01 -19.53
CA TYR A 214 0.82 9.08 -18.64
C TYR A 214 0.22 10.48 -18.58
N GLY A 215 1.03 11.52 -18.61
CA GLY A 215 0.57 12.91 -18.69
C GLY A 215 -0.22 13.22 -19.97
N ILE A 216 0.21 12.69 -21.12
CA ILE A 216 -0.53 12.83 -22.39
C ILE A 216 -1.88 12.13 -22.29
N VAL A 217 -1.89 10.86 -21.85
CA VAL A 217 -3.11 10.06 -21.73
C VAL A 217 -4.08 10.65 -20.72
N SER A 218 -3.59 11.07 -19.56
CA SER A 218 -4.36 11.75 -18.50
C SER A 218 -5.10 12.99 -19.05
N LYS A 219 -4.41 13.84 -19.83
CA LYS A 219 -5.02 15.02 -20.45
C LYS A 219 -6.06 14.63 -21.50
N LYS A 220 -5.77 13.63 -22.34
CA LYS A 220 -6.66 13.16 -23.40
C LYS A 220 -7.95 12.56 -22.84
N GLU A 221 -7.85 11.76 -21.80
CA GLU A 221 -8.96 11.00 -21.23
C GLU A 221 -9.61 11.69 -20.02
N LYS A 222 -9.03 12.82 -19.56
CA LYS A 222 -9.52 13.59 -18.39
C LYS A 222 -9.59 12.77 -17.10
N ILE A 223 -8.64 11.86 -16.92
CA ILE A 223 -8.48 11.04 -15.71
C ILE A 223 -7.13 11.34 -15.03
N SER A 224 -6.97 10.96 -13.78
CA SER A 224 -5.73 11.21 -13.05
C SER A 224 -4.57 10.35 -13.61
N ILE A 225 -3.32 10.81 -13.43
CA ILE A 225 -2.12 10.03 -13.81
C ILE A 225 -2.07 8.68 -13.07
N ILE A 226 -2.59 8.63 -11.84
CA ILE A 226 -2.66 7.40 -11.05
C ILE A 226 -3.64 6.41 -11.69
N GLU A 227 -4.82 6.84 -12.10
CA GLU A 227 -5.78 6.00 -12.84
C GLU A 227 -5.20 5.51 -14.16
N VAL A 228 -4.50 6.38 -14.93
CA VAL A 228 -3.80 5.95 -16.17
C VAL A 228 -2.83 4.82 -15.89
N SER A 229 -2.12 4.84 -14.76
CA SER A 229 -1.09 3.84 -14.44
C SER A 229 -1.64 2.45 -14.10
N THR A 230 -2.94 2.30 -13.91
CA THR A 230 -3.56 1.03 -13.47
C THR A 230 -4.76 0.59 -14.27
N ARG A 231 -5.31 1.44 -15.14
CA ARG A 231 -6.57 1.19 -15.86
C ARG A 231 -6.60 -0.10 -16.71
N ASP A 232 -5.43 -0.54 -17.18
CA ASP A 232 -5.28 -1.74 -18.01
C ASP A 232 -5.15 -3.03 -17.19
N ILE A 233 -5.01 -2.90 -15.87
CA ILE A 233 -4.86 -4.03 -14.93
C ILE A 233 -5.91 -4.00 -13.81
N GLU A 234 -6.79 -3.02 -13.81
CA GLU A 234 -7.87 -2.89 -12.85
C GLU A 234 -9.14 -3.55 -13.39
N TRP A 235 -9.67 -4.51 -12.62
CA TRP A 235 -10.99 -5.06 -12.94
C TRP A 235 -12.06 -4.07 -12.50
N ASN A 236 -13.00 -3.75 -13.39
CA ASN A 236 -14.05 -2.73 -13.21
C ASN A 236 -15.46 -3.33 -13.06
N GLY A 237 -15.57 -4.64 -12.85
CA GLY A 237 -16.84 -5.31 -12.67
C GLY A 237 -17.52 -5.76 -13.98
N ASN A 238 -16.83 -5.68 -15.12
CA ASN A 238 -17.32 -6.17 -16.44
C ASN A 238 -16.65 -7.47 -16.82
#